data_3d0aeceb21e14fdb7d6e633eb2d79ed2
#
_entry.id   3d0aeceb21e14fdb7d6e633eb2d79ed2
#
_cell.length_a   1.000
_cell.length_b   1.000
_cell.length_c   1.000
_cell.angle_alpha   90.00
_cell.angle_beta   90.00
_cell.angle_gamma   90.00
#
_symmetry.space_group_name_H-M   'P 1'
#
loop_
_entity.id
_entity.type
_entity.pdbx_description
1 polymer ?
#
loop_
_entity_poly.entity_id
_entity_poly.type
_entity_poly.pdbx_seq_one_letter_code
_entity_poly.pdbx_strand_id
1 'polypeptide(L)'
;MIPRLLIEGLQEAGQTIALDRDQIHYASRVLRLRPGDAVQAFDGLGSRWSAVLAGDGRDARALQLTAALPGLPESPLKASLVQCISSAERMDFTIEKAVELGVAAIVPVVSARSVVRL
;
A
#
# COMPACT_ATOMS: atom_id res chain seq x y z
N MET A 1 6.57 -14.10 7.62
CA MET A 1 5.75 -13.12 6.88
C MET A 1 6.32 -12.95 5.48
N ILE A 2 5.47 -13.00 4.46
CA ILE A 2 5.90 -12.83 3.09
C ILE A 2 5.98 -11.32 2.80
N PRO A 3 7.13 -10.82 2.31
CA PRO A 3 7.25 -9.41 1.96
C PRO A 3 6.30 -8.99 0.84
N ARG A 4 5.88 -7.75 0.86
CA ARG A 4 4.99 -7.17 -0.14
C ARG A 4 5.69 -6.04 -0.88
N LEU A 5 5.52 -6.01 -2.18
CA LEU A 5 6.09 -4.98 -3.04
C LEU A 5 4.98 -4.27 -3.82
N LEU A 6 5.03 -2.94 -3.84
CA LEU A 6 4.12 -2.13 -4.63
C LEU A 6 4.66 -2.06 -6.07
N ILE A 7 3.88 -2.55 -7.01
CA ILE A 7 4.26 -2.64 -8.42
C ILE A 7 3.11 -2.13 -9.28
N GLU A 8 3.40 -1.24 -10.18
CA GLU A 8 2.42 -0.76 -11.16
C GLU A 8 2.35 -1.69 -12.37
N GLY A 9 1.21 -1.76 -13.00
CA GLY A 9 1.03 -2.49 -14.25
C GLY A 9 0.89 -4.00 -14.11
N LEU A 10 0.38 -4.49 -12.98
CA LEU A 10 0.10 -5.91 -12.79
C LEU A 10 -1.08 -6.33 -13.65
N GLN A 11 -0.89 -7.30 -14.54
CA GLN A 11 -1.90 -7.68 -15.51
C GLN A 11 -2.28 -9.16 -15.48
N GLU A 12 -1.29 -10.07 -15.51
CA GLU A 12 -1.60 -11.48 -15.63
C GLU A 12 -0.53 -12.38 -15.03
N ALA A 13 -0.90 -13.62 -14.76
CA ALA A 13 0.03 -14.64 -14.29
C ALA A 13 1.08 -14.93 -15.35
N GLY A 14 2.32 -15.20 -14.95
CA GLY A 14 3.44 -15.43 -15.84
C GLY A 14 4.14 -14.16 -16.33
N GLN A 15 3.57 -12.99 -16.06
CA GLN A 15 4.17 -11.72 -16.43
C GLN A 15 5.50 -11.51 -15.68
N THR A 16 6.51 -11.04 -16.40
CA THR A 16 7.79 -10.64 -15.81
C THR A 16 7.86 -9.12 -15.84
N ILE A 17 8.11 -8.52 -14.68
CA ILE A 17 8.16 -7.07 -14.51
C ILE A 17 9.55 -6.68 -14.07
N ALA A 18 10.21 -5.79 -14.82
CA ALA A 18 11.50 -5.25 -14.43
C ALA A 18 11.33 -4.31 -13.23
N LEU A 19 12.20 -4.46 -12.24
CA LEU A 19 12.22 -3.57 -11.07
C LEU A 19 13.06 -2.34 -11.39
N ASP A 20 12.62 -1.19 -10.91
CA ASP A 20 13.43 0.02 -11.00
C ASP A 20 14.55 0.03 -9.94
N ARG A 21 15.42 1.04 -10.00
CA ARG A 21 16.54 1.15 -9.08
C ARG A 21 16.12 1.16 -7.61
N ASP A 22 15.07 1.90 -7.29
CA ASP A 22 14.59 2.02 -5.91
C ASP A 22 13.99 0.70 -5.41
N GLN A 23 13.25 0.01 -6.24
CA GLN A 23 12.68 -1.30 -5.93
C GLN A 23 13.77 -2.36 -5.74
N ILE A 24 14.80 -2.37 -6.60
CA ILE A 24 15.94 -3.26 -6.47
C ILE A 24 16.67 -2.99 -5.15
N HIS A 25 16.91 -1.73 -4.83
CA HIS A 25 17.55 -1.35 -3.58
C HIS A 25 16.72 -1.80 -2.37
N TYR A 26 15.42 -1.52 -2.39
CA TYR A 26 14.53 -1.90 -1.31
C TYR A 26 14.49 -3.41 -1.10
N ALA A 27 14.30 -4.17 -2.18
CA ALA A 27 14.24 -5.63 -2.09
C ALA A 27 15.57 -6.24 -1.64
N SER A 28 16.69 -5.78 -2.21
CA SER A 28 17.99 -6.39 -2.01
C SER A 28 18.69 -5.91 -0.72
N ARG A 29 18.61 -4.62 -0.41
CA ARG A 29 19.35 -4.03 0.71
C ARG A 29 18.53 -3.87 1.97
N VAL A 30 17.29 -3.44 1.85
CA VAL A 30 16.42 -3.21 3.02
C VAL A 30 15.78 -4.51 3.48
N LEU A 31 15.12 -5.24 2.58
CA LEU A 31 14.47 -6.51 2.90
C LEU A 31 15.42 -7.70 2.83
N ARG A 32 16.61 -7.53 2.27
CA ARG A 32 17.63 -8.57 2.10
C ARG A 32 17.12 -9.81 1.37
N LEU A 33 16.29 -9.59 0.37
CA LEU A 33 15.76 -10.65 -0.47
C LEU A 33 16.73 -10.97 -1.61
N ARG A 34 16.64 -12.18 -2.11
CA ARG A 34 17.47 -12.69 -3.19
C ARG A 34 16.61 -13.24 -4.33
N PRO A 35 17.17 -13.38 -5.54
CA PRO A 35 16.48 -14.11 -6.60
C PRO A 35 16.03 -15.50 -6.12
N GLY A 36 14.79 -15.86 -6.43
CA GLY A 36 14.16 -17.08 -5.97
C GLY A 36 13.27 -16.93 -4.74
N ASP A 37 13.39 -15.82 -4.02
CA ASP A 37 12.55 -15.57 -2.85
C ASP A 37 11.11 -15.25 -3.26
N ALA A 38 10.17 -15.78 -2.48
CA ALA A 38 8.74 -15.52 -2.69
C ALA A 38 8.34 -14.17 -2.11
N VAL A 39 7.55 -13.43 -2.87
CA VAL A 39 6.99 -12.14 -2.45
C VAL A 39 5.53 -12.04 -2.89
N GLN A 40 4.83 -11.05 -2.40
CA GLN A 40 3.53 -10.67 -2.92
C GLN A 40 3.66 -9.31 -3.59
N ALA A 41 3.10 -9.18 -4.78
CA ALA A 41 3.01 -7.92 -5.49
C ALA A 41 1.59 -7.37 -5.38
N PHE A 42 1.46 -6.06 -5.22
CA PHE A 42 0.17 -5.39 -5.22
C PHE A 42 0.29 -4.06 -5.96
N ASP A 43 -0.80 -3.64 -6.58
CA ASP A 43 -0.79 -2.45 -7.43
C ASP A 43 -1.41 -1.21 -6.77
N GLY A 44 -1.93 -1.35 -5.56
CA GLY A 44 -2.64 -0.26 -4.89
C GLY A 44 -4.06 -0.02 -5.42
N LEU A 45 -4.50 -0.81 -6.40
CA LEU A 45 -5.82 -0.72 -7.02
C LEU A 45 -6.71 -1.92 -6.69
N GLY A 46 -6.28 -2.75 -5.75
CA GLY A 46 -7.02 -3.93 -5.31
C GLY A 46 -6.49 -5.25 -5.83
N SER A 47 -5.57 -5.25 -6.77
CA SER A 47 -4.98 -6.49 -7.30
C SER A 47 -3.77 -6.92 -6.48
N ARG A 48 -3.69 -8.22 -6.20
CA ARG A 48 -2.56 -8.85 -5.52
C ARG A 48 -2.14 -10.12 -6.24
N TRP A 49 -0.85 -10.40 -6.21
CA TRP A 49 -0.27 -11.53 -6.90
C TRP A 49 0.80 -12.21 -6.05
N SER A 50 0.85 -13.53 -6.11
CA SER A 50 2.05 -14.25 -5.70
C SER A 50 3.11 -14.07 -6.75
N ALA A 51 4.36 -13.89 -6.33
CA ALA A 51 5.45 -13.66 -7.24
C ALA A 51 6.76 -14.22 -6.70
N VAL A 52 7.72 -14.37 -7.59
CA VAL A 52 9.07 -14.80 -7.26
C VAL A 52 10.05 -13.78 -7.82
N LEU A 53 11.02 -13.41 -7.02
CA LEU A 53 12.08 -12.52 -7.47
C LEU A 53 13.01 -13.25 -8.43
N ALA A 54 13.44 -12.56 -9.48
CA ALA A 54 14.39 -13.06 -10.46
C ALA A 54 15.52 -12.05 -10.62
N GLY A 55 16.69 -12.51 -11.00
CA GLY A 55 17.84 -11.64 -11.21
C GLY A 55 19.12 -12.43 -11.39
N ASP A 56 20.23 -11.70 -11.50
CA ASP A 56 21.55 -12.26 -11.62
C ASP A 56 22.35 -12.05 -10.32
N GLY A 57 23.03 -13.11 -9.89
CA GLY A 57 23.89 -13.05 -8.72
C GLY A 57 23.09 -12.82 -7.45
N ARG A 58 23.39 -11.70 -6.74
CA ARG A 58 22.77 -11.40 -5.44
C ARG A 58 21.58 -10.46 -5.52
N ASP A 59 21.41 -9.76 -6.63
CA ASP A 59 20.42 -8.70 -6.74
C ASP A 59 19.18 -9.19 -7.49
N ALA A 60 18.03 -9.04 -6.87
CA ALA A 60 16.75 -9.20 -7.53
C ALA A 60 16.55 -8.02 -8.49
N ARG A 61 16.33 -8.30 -9.77
CA ARG A 61 16.18 -7.29 -10.81
C ARG A 61 14.82 -7.31 -11.49
N ALA A 62 14.08 -8.39 -11.30
CA ALA A 62 12.78 -8.55 -11.91
C ALA A 62 11.86 -9.33 -10.96
N LEU A 63 10.58 -9.26 -11.26
CA LEU A 63 9.53 -9.93 -10.52
C LEU A 63 8.73 -10.78 -11.51
N GLN A 64 8.59 -12.06 -11.23
CA GLN A 64 7.76 -12.94 -12.01
C GLN A 64 6.47 -13.25 -11.27
N LEU A 65 5.34 -12.84 -11.84
CA LEU A 65 4.02 -13.13 -11.28
C LEU A 65 3.70 -14.61 -11.48
N THR A 66 3.23 -15.27 -10.42
CA THR A 66 2.90 -16.70 -10.48
C THR A 66 1.40 -16.95 -10.44
N ALA A 67 0.67 -16.30 -9.54
CA ALA A 67 -0.76 -16.50 -9.41
C ALA A 67 -1.45 -15.25 -8.86
N ALA A 68 -2.64 -14.97 -9.36
CA ALA A 68 -3.48 -13.93 -8.78
C ALA A 68 -3.96 -14.36 -7.40
N LEU A 69 -3.94 -13.46 -6.45
CA LEU A 69 -4.48 -13.68 -5.11
C LEU A 69 -5.83 -12.98 -4.97
N PRO A 70 -6.77 -13.55 -4.21
CA PRO A 70 -8.01 -12.85 -3.93
C PRO A 70 -7.72 -11.54 -3.20
N GLY A 71 -8.44 -10.47 -3.58
CA GLY A 71 -8.35 -9.19 -2.89
C GLY A 71 -8.76 -9.35 -1.43
N LEU A 72 -8.14 -8.54 -0.55
CA LEU A 72 -8.60 -8.47 0.83
C LEU A 72 -9.96 -7.76 0.83
N PRO A 73 -11.01 -8.39 1.39
CA PRO A 73 -12.30 -7.73 1.45
C PRO A 73 -12.20 -6.50 2.37
N GLU A 74 -12.72 -5.38 1.91
CA GLU A 74 -12.92 -4.24 2.79
C GLU A 74 -14.10 -4.53 3.72
N SER A 75 -14.10 -3.88 4.89
CA SER A 75 -15.23 -3.96 5.80
C SER A 75 -16.50 -3.48 5.08
N PRO A 76 -17.62 -4.22 5.19
CA PRO A 76 -18.89 -3.76 4.63
C PRO A 76 -19.45 -2.54 5.35
N LEU A 77 -18.89 -2.19 6.51
CA LEU A 77 -19.31 -1.04 7.29
C LEU A 77 -18.86 0.25 6.59
N LYS A 78 -19.83 1.13 6.34
CA LYS A 78 -19.56 2.47 5.84
C LYS A 78 -19.65 3.46 6.99
N ALA A 79 -18.51 3.87 7.53
CA ALA A 79 -18.45 4.83 8.62
C ALA A 79 -18.08 6.22 8.08
N SER A 80 -18.68 7.24 8.65
CA SER A 80 -18.32 8.63 8.37
C SER A 80 -17.82 9.27 9.65
N LEU A 81 -16.73 10.01 9.54
CA LEU A 81 -16.17 10.77 10.65
C LEU A 81 -16.66 12.20 10.57
N VAL A 82 -17.36 12.66 11.60
CA VAL A 82 -17.72 14.06 11.77
C VAL A 82 -16.79 14.64 12.82
N GLN A 83 -15.89 15.52 12.41
CA GLN A 83 -14.81 16.00 13.26
C GLN A 83 -14.81 17.52 13.33
N CYS A 84 -14.82 18.07 14.55
CA CYS A 84 -14.56 19.49 14.74
C CYS A 84 -13.14 19.81 14.32
N ILE A 85 -12.97 20.92 13.61
CA ILE A 85 -11.65 21.33 13.13
C ILE A 85 -10.76 21.67 14.31
N SER A 86 -9.63 20.99 14.37
CA SER A 86 -8.58 21.22 15.37
C SER A 86 -7.34 21.85 14.70
N SER A 87 -6.25 22.02 15.45
CA SER A 87 -5.01 22.53 14.85
C SER A 87 -4.57 21.67 13.67
N ALA A 88 -3.85 22.28 12.72
CA ALA A 88 -3.45 21.62 11.48
C ALA A 88 -2.78 20.26 11.72
N GLU A 89 -1.85 20.20 12.66
CA GLU A 89 -1.11 18.99 12.97
C GLU A 89 -2.01 17.87 13.51
N ARG A 90 -2.93 18.22 14.40
CA ARG A 90 -3.90 17.25 14.94
C ARG A 90 -4.91 16.81 13.90
N MET A 91 -5.32 17.74 13.03
CA MET A 91 -6.27 17.43 11.96
C MET A 91 -5.64 16.49 10.93
N ASP A 92 -4.39 16.72 10.56
CA ASP A 92 -3.66 15.85 9.65
C ASP A 92 -3.54 14.43 10.22
N PHE A 93 -3.22 14.31 11.50
CA PHE A 93 -3.15 13.01 12.16
C PHE A 93 -4.51 12.31 12.16
N THR A 94 -5.59 13.04 12.46
CA THR A 94 -6.94 12.46 12.48
C THR A 94 -7.35 11.96 11.10
N ILE A 95 -7.09 12.73 10.05
CA ILE A 95 -7.41 12.35 8.67
C ILE A 95 -6.61 11.10 8.26
N GLU A 96 -5.32 11.08 8.55
CA GLU A 96 -4.45 9.95 8.24
C GLU A 96 -4.95 8.67 8.90
N LYS A 97 -5.27 8.71 10.20
CA LYS A 97 -5.77 7.54 10.92
C LYS A 97 -7.16 7.12 10.47
N ALA A 98 -8.02 8.07 10.16
CA ALA A 98 -9.35 7.77 9.65
C ALA A 98 -9.28 7.05 8.30
N VAL A 99 -8.40 7.50 7.40
CA VAL A 99 -8.20 6.84 6.10
C VAL A 99 -7.64 5.42 6.29
N GLU A 100 -6.67 5.24 7.18
CA GLU A 100 -6.11 3.92 7.49
C GLU A 100 -7.18 2.96 8.02
N LEU A 101 -8.15 3.46 8.78
CA LEU A 101 -9.25 2.67 9.33
C LEU A 101 -10.41 2.48 8.34
N GLY A 102 -10.32 3.06 7.15
CA GLY A 102 -11.28 2.81 6.08
C GLY A 102 -12.59 3.57 6.21
N VAL A 103 -12.59 4.80 6.78
CA VAL A 103 -13.82 5.59 6.83
C VAL A 103 -14.29 5.96 5.41
N ALA A 104 -15.60 5.98 5.21
CA ALA A 104 -16.19 6.29 3.91
C ALA A 104 -16.18 7.78 3.61
N ALA A 105 -16.28 8.62 4.64
CA ALA A 105 -16.29 10.08 4.48
C ALA A 105 -15.79 10.76 5.74
N ILE A 106 -15.22 11.96 5.57
CA ILE A 106 -14.80 12.83 6.66
C ILE A 106 -15.51 14.16 6.47
N VAL A 107 -16.26 14.59 7.49
CA VAL A 107 -17.01 15.85 7.47
C VAL A 107 -16.38 16.78 8.50
N PRO A 108 -15.61 17.80 8.07
CA PRO A 108 -15.08 18.80 8.97
C PRO A 108 -16.19 19.75 9.45
N VAL A 109 -16.17 20.09 10.74
CA VAL A 109 -17.22 20.92 11.36
C VAL A 109 -16.57 22.00 12.19
N VAL A 110 -17.14 23.21 12.13
CA VAL A 110 -16.76 24.32 13.03
C VAL A 110 -17.85 24.42 14.08
N SER A 111 -17.51 24.18 15.33
CA SER A 111 -18.44 24.30 16.44
C SER A 111 -18.34 25.69 17.10
N ALA A 112 -19.33 26.03 17.94
CA ALA A 112 -19.34 27.30 18.66
C ALA A 112 -18.14 27.49 19.59
N ARG A 113 -17.51 26.39 20.00
CA ARG A 113 -16.35 26.42 20.93
C ARG A 113 -15.05 25.97 20.25
N SER A 114 -15.03 25.91 18.92
CA SER A 114 -13.80 25.58 18.22
C SER A 114 -12.78 26.71 18.35
N VAL A 115 -11.53 26.34 18.61
CA VAL A 115 -10.42 27.30 18.75
C VAL A 115 -9.93 27.74 17.37
N VAL A 116 -9.91 26.81 16.39
CA VAL A 116 -9.46 27.07 15.03
C VAL A 116 -10.65 27.48 14.17
N ARG A 117 -10.47 28.54 13.41
CA ARG A 117 -11.48 29.03 12.46
C ARG A 117 -10.92 29.01 11.04
N LEU A 118 -11.79 28.76 10.12
CA LEU A 118 -11.45 28.79 8.69
C LEU A 118 -11.42 30.26 8.18
#